data_85d61f1dcadb5b9277e1779099bcf9f8
#
_entry.id   85d61f1dcadb5b9277e1779099bcf9f8
#
_cell.length_a   1.000
_cell.length_b   1.000
_cell.length_c   1.000
_cell.angle_alpha   90.00
_cell.angle_beta   90.00
_cell.angle_gamma   90.00
#
_symmetry.space_group_name_H-M   'P 1'
#
loop_
_entity.id
_entity.type
_entity.pdbx_description
1 polymer ?
#
loop_
_entity_poly.entity_id
_entity_poly.type
_entity_poly.pdbx_seq_one_letter_code
_entity_poly.pdbx_strand_id
1 'polypeptide(L)'
;MTPVENYLQALSPLPLDFTWHENRSVYLSIRKERGRLSLRLHRLFQEAPTPVLEALIQMALKKDKSARVVVRKMAHLYFLQNKGEPAPLLAQGKHFDLLAIYERLKGLYFAKDYQASIGWSEKEHRGKFRFITFGTFDRQRSQIRINSLLDDPEVPLHFVEFIVYHEMLHGTCASKFDSAGRCRVHTAEFRQKERAFPHFAEAKEWEKGCLKFFKKRKSSR
;
A
#
# COMPACT_ATOMS: atom_id res chain seq x y z
N MET A 1 -29.13 11.28 5.27
CA MET A 1 -28.26 11.12 4.10
C MET A 1 -27.66 12.47 3.77
N THR A 2 -26.38 12.50 3.43
CA THR A 2 -25.67 13.71 2.96
C THR A 2 -26.14 14.08 1.53
N PRO A 3 -25.91 15.33 1.05
CA PRO A 3 -26.23 15.70 -0.33
C PRO A 3 -25.61 14.75 -1.36
N VAL A 4 -24.36 14.30 -1.13
CA VAL A 4 -23.67 13.35 -2.01
C VAL A 4 -24.31 11.98 -1.99
N GLU A 5 -24.72 11.48 -0.84
CA GLU A 5 -25.45 10.20 -0.73
C GLU A 5 -26.79 10.24 -1.47
N ASN A 6 -27.54 11.32 -1.33
CA ASN A 6 -28.79 11.52 -2.06
C ASN A 6 -28.55 11.54 -3.58
N TYR A 7 -27.51 12.25 -4.03
CA TYR A 7 -27.14 12.31 -5.43
C TYR A 7 -26.76 10.94 -5.99
N LEU A 8 -25.87 10.22 -5.30
CA LEU A 8 -25.45 8.87 -5.71
C LEU A 8 -26.64 7.88 -5.72
N GLN A 9 -27.53 7.97 -4.73
CA GLN A 9 -28.73 7.13 -4.69
C GLN A 9 -29.65 7.41 -5.87
N ALA A 10 -29.81 8.66 -6.30
CA ALA A 10 -30.63 9.02 -7.46
C ALA A 10 -30.06 8.46 -8.79
N LEU A 11 -28.74 8.27 -8.87
CA LEU A 11 -28.06 7.67 -10.03
C LEU A 11 -28.10 6.15 -10.06
N SER A 12 -28.43 5.51 -8.94
CA SER A 12 -28.39 4.05 -8.82
C SER A 12 -29.78 3.43 -8.82
N PRO A 13 -30.04 2.42 -9.68
CA PRO A 13 -31.28 1.64 -9.64
C PRO A 13 -31.34 0.67 -8.44
N LEU A 14 -30.25 0.53 -7.70
CA LEU A 14 -30.14 -0.33 -6.52
C LEU A 14 -30.03 0.51 -5.26
N PRO A 15 -30.58 0.04 -4.13
CA PRO A 15 -30.34 0.68 -2.84
C PRO A 15 -28.85 0.72 -2.51
N LEU A 16 -28.37 1.87 -2.00
CA LEU A 16 -26.99 2.10 -1.62
C LEU A 16 -26.84 2.15 -0.11
N ASP A 17 -25.84 1.44 0.41
CA ASP A 17 -25.39 1.54 1.80
C ASP A 17 -24.03 2.23 1.82
N PHE A 18 -23.91 3.31 2.60
CA PHE A 18 -22.72 4.13 2.65
C PHE A 18 -21.94 3.93 3.94
N THR A 19 -20.60 3.82 3.80
CA THR A 19 -19.66 3.88 4.93
C THR A 19 -18.54 4.83 4.58
N TRP A 20 -18.40 5.93 5.34
CA TRP A 20 -17.34 6.90 5.16
C TRP A 20 -16.11 6.57 6.01
N HIS A 21 -14.92 6.81 5.47
CA HIS A 21 -13.67 6.58 6.19
C HIS A 21 -12.56 7.51 5.70
N GLU A 22 -11.42 7.50 6.39
CA GLU A 22 -10.22 8.28 6.06
C GLU A 22 -9.01 7.38 5.69
N ASN A 23 -9.26 6.13 5.34
CA ASN A 23 -8.20 5.20 4.97
C ASN A 23 -7.62 5.56 3.59
N ARG A 24 -6.36 5.97 3.58
CA ARG A 24 -5.65 6.42 2.37
C ARG A 24 -5.19 5.26 1.47
N SER A 25 -4.97 4.08 2.03
CA SER A 25 -4.54 2.90 1.27
C SER A 25 -5.66 2.28 0.45
N VAL A 26 -6.90 2.31 0.98
CA VAL A 26 -8.09 1.80 0.31
C VAL A 26 -9.14 2.91 0.35
N TYR A 27 -9.11 3.81 -0.63
CA TYR A 27 -10.03 4.96 -0.69
C TYR A 27 -11.44 4.60 -1.17
N LEU A 28 -11.63 3.42 -1.74
CA LEU A 28 -12.88 2.94 -2.30
C LEU A 28 -12.99 1.42 -2.20
N SER A 29 -14.11 0.93 -1.71
CA SER A 29 -14.52 -0.47 -1.80
C SER A 29 -15.99 -0.56 -2.17
N ILE A 30 -16.31 -1.42 -3.13
CA ILE A 30 -17.67 -1.65 -3.63
C ILE A 30 -17.98 -3.12 -3.48
N ARG A 31 -19.11 -3.44 -2.83
CA ARG A 31 -19.65 -4.79 -2.74
C ARG A 31 -21.10 -4.80 -3.19
N LYS A 32 -21.47 -5.82 -3.97
CA LYS A 32 -22.85 -6.06 -4.37
C LYS A 32 -23.35 -7.32 -3.65
N GLU A 33 -24.31 -7.16 -2.77
CA GLU A 33 -24.87 -8.26 -1.99
C GLU A 33 -26.39 -8.14 -1.93
N ARG A 34 -27.09 -9.22 -2.20
CA ARG A 34 -28.56 -9.32 -2.08
C ARG A 34 -29.34 -8.16 -2.73
N GLY A 35 -28.89 -7.72 -3.92
CA GLY A 35 -29.57 -6.64 -4.65
C GLY A 35 -29.28 -5.21 -4.16
N ARG A 36 -28.36 -5.02 -3.21
CA ARG A 36 -27.89 -3.74 -2.68
C ARG A 36 -26.44 -3.51 -3.07
N LEU A 37 -25.99 -2.26 -3.08
CA LEU A 37 -24.61 -1.88 -3.25
C LEU A 37 -24.07 -1.25 -1.96
N SER A 38 -23.09 -1.89 -1.34
CA SER A 38 -22.32 -1.34 -0.23
C SER A 38 -21.15 -0.56 -0.76
N LEU A 39 -21.14 0.76 -0.51
CA LEU A 39 -20.09 1.70 -0.91
C LEU A 39 -19.34 2.15 0.33
N ARG A 40 -18.09 1.68 0.44
CA ARG A 40 -17.18 2.18 1.47
C ARG A 40 -16.24 3.20 0.82
N LEU A 41 -16.43 4.48 1.16
CA LEU A 41 -15.85 5.63 0.47
C LEU A 41 -14.96 6.45 1.41
N HIS A 42 -13.79 6.88 0.91
CA HIS A 42 -13.02 7.91 1.58
C HIS A 42 -13.77 9.25 1.53
N ARG A 43 -13.65 10.07 2.58
CA ARG A 43 -14.32 11.38 2.66
C ARG A 43 -14.00 12.33 1.50
N LEU A 44 -12.89 12.11 0.77
CA LEU A 44 -12.58 12.88 -0.44
C LEU A 44 -13.74 12.92 -1.47
N PHE A 45 -14.62 11.90 -1.46
CA PHE A 45 -15.78 11.86 -2.36
C PHE A 45 -16.94 12.74 -1.92
N GLN A 46 -16.93 13.29 -0.70
CA GLN A 46 -17.95 14.23 -0.23
C GLN A 46 -17.88 15.57 -0.96
N GLU A 47 -16.68 15.94 -1.46
CA GLU A 47 -16.42 17.16 -2.22
C GLU A 47 -16.05 16.86 -3.68
N ALA A 48 -16.31 15.63 -4.14
CA ALA A 48 -15.97 15.25 -5.50
C ALA A 48 -16.88 15.92 -6.54
N PRO A 49 -16.33 16.36 -7.69
CA PRO A 49 -17.13 16.90 -8.78
C PRO A 49 -18.14 15.88 -9.31
N THR A 50 -19.29 16.34 -9.76
CA THR A 50 -20.39 15.53 -10.33
C THR A 50 -19.92 14.45 -11.31
N PRO A 51 -19.03 14.73 -12.31
CA PRO A 51 -18.56 13.69 -13.23
C PRO A 51 -17.82 12.54 -12.56
N VAL A 52 -17.17 12.78 -11.42
CA VAL A 52 -16.48 11.73 -10.65
C VAL A 52 -17.50 10.87 -9.89
N LEU A 53 -18.55 11.48 -9.34
CA LEU A 53 -19.64 10.76 -8.68
C LEU A 53 -20.43 9.88 -9.66
N GLU A 54 -20.69 10.38 -10.86
CA GLU A 54 -21.29 9.61 -11.96
C GLU A 54 -20.39 8.43 -12.37
N ALA A 55 -19.10 8.69 -12.57
CA ALA A 55 -18.13 7.64 -12.87
C ALA A 55 -18.05 6.58 -11.77
N LEU A 56 -18.19 6.96 -10.49
CA LEU A 56 -18.21 6.03 -9.36
C LEU A 56 -19.40 5.05 -9.48
N ILE A 57 -20.59 5.53 -9.80
CA ILE A 57 -21.78 4.69 -9.99
C ILE A 57 -21.65 3.82 -11.24
N GLN A 58 -21.15 4.36 -12.36
CA GLN A 58 -20.90 3.57 -13.58
C GLN A 58 -19.90 2.44 -13.32
N MET A 59 -18.85 2.72 -12.57
CA MET A 59 -17.88 1.71 -12.16
C MET A 59 -18.51 0.64 -11.25
N ALA A 60 -19.40 1.04 -10.33
CA ALA A 60 -20.08 0.14 -9.39
C ALA A 60 -21.06 -0.79 -10.10
N LEU A 61 -21.86 -0.27 -11.02
CA LEU A 61 -22.92 -1.00 -11.70
C LEU A 61 -22.41 -1.78 -12.92
N LYS A 62 -21.59 -1.15 -13.76
CA LYS A 62 -21.20 -1.68 -15.08
C LYS A 62 -19.75 -2.20 -15.14
N LYS A 63 -18.98 -2.08 -14.03
CA LYS A 63 -17.54 -2.38 -14.00
C LYS A 63 -16.75 -1.61 -15.07
N ASP A 64 -17.21 -0.40 -15.41
CA ASP A 64 -16.65 0.42 -16.46
C ASP A 64 -15.18 0.77 -16.17
N LYS A 65 -14.32 0.51 -17.16
CA LYS A 65 -12.88 0.74 -17.04
C LYS A 65 -12.51 2.20 -17.16
N SER A 66 -13.21 2.96 -18.03
CA SER A 66 -12.99 4.39 -18.23
C SER A 66 -13.41 5.18 -16.98
N ALA A 67 -14.57 4.87 -16.43
CA ALA A 67 -15.05 5.42 -15.16
C ALA A 67 -14.06 5.17 -14.01
N ARG A 68 -13.45 3.97 -13.96
CA ARG A 68 -12.41 3.66 -12.97
C ARG A 68 -11.19 4.57 -13.10
N VAL A 69 -10.78 4.93 -14.32
CA VAL A 69 -9.64 5.84 -14.53
C VAL A 69 -9.96 7.24 -14.01
N VAL A 70 -11.19 7.75 -14.25
CA VAL A 70 -11.64 9.06 -13.74
C VAL A 70 -11.58 9.09 -12.21
N VAL A 71 -12.22 8.12 -11.53
CA VAL A 71 -12.25 8.05 -10.07
C VAL A 71 -10.84 7.96 -9.49
N ARG A 72 -9.98 7.14 -10.10
CA ARG A 72 -8.60 6.95 -9.64
C ARG A 72 -7.74 8.22 -9.82
N LYS A 73 -7.87 8.90 -10.96
CA LYS A 73 -7.13 10.14 -11.22
C LYS A 73 -7.47 11.21 -10.18
N MET A 74 -8.75 11.38 -9.90
CA MET A 74 -9.19 12.34 -8.87
C MET A 74 -8.63 11.97 -7.49
N ALA A 75 -8.77 10.72 -7.06
CA ALA A 75 -8.23 10.29 -5.77
C ALA A 75 -6.71 10.51 -5.69
N HIS A 76 -5.99 10.20 -6.78
CA HIS A 76 -4.54 10.44 -6.85
C HIS A 76 -4.19 11.92 -6.68
N LEU A 77 -4.88 12.81 -7.40
CA LEU A 77 -4.66 14.26 -7.30
C LEU A 77 -4.98 14.78 -5.89
N TYR A 78 -6.09 14.33 -5.32
CA TYR A 78 -6.46 14.70 -3.95
C TYR A 78 -5.36 14.32 -2.95
N PHE A 79 -4.85 13.10 -3.01
CA PHE A 79 -3.81 12.64 -2.09
C PHE A 79 -2.45 13.29 -2.34
N LEU A 80 -2.16 13.71 -3.58
CA LEU A 80 -0.97 14.52 -3.87
C LEU A 80 -1.03 15.90 -3.21
N GLN A 81 -2.20 16.55 -3.26
CA GLN A 81 -2.42 17.87 -2.66
C GLN A 81 -2.51 17.80 -1.12
N ASN A 82 -3.09 16.72 -0.60
CA ASN A 82 -3.34 16.51 0.83
C ASN A 82 -2.36 15.49 1.43
N LYS A 83 -1.05 15.69 1.25
CA LYS A 83 -0.02 14.75 1.70
C LYS A 83 -0.05 14.52 3.22
N GLY A 84 -0.39 15.53 4.02
CA GLY A 84 -0.25 15.52 5.46
C GLY A 84 1.22 15.41 5.90
N GLU A 85 1.51 15.82 7.10
CA GLU A 85 2.84 15.62 7.71
C GLU A 85 3.14 14.11 7.82
N PRO A 86 4.34 13.65 7.40
CA PRO A 86 4.73 12.27 7.64
C PRO A 86 4.84 12.04 9.15
N ALA A 87 4.19 11.00 9.67
CA ALA A 87 4.40 10.62 11.06
C ALA A 87 5.89 10.33 11.28
N PRO A 88 6.49 10.81 12.38
CA PRO A 88 7.88 10.51 12.69
C PRO A 88 8.06 8.98 12.74
N LEU A 89 9.16 8.51 12.15
CA LEU A 89 9.50 7.09 12.11
C LEU A 89 10.72 6.84 12.98
N LEU A 90 10.64 5.81 13.80
CA LEU A 90 11.77 5.32 14.56
C LEU A 90 12.52 4.30 13.70
N ALA A 91 13.73 4.65 13.25
CA ALA A 91 14.57 3.78 12.43
C ALA A 91 15.39 2.79 13.28
N GLN A 92 15.77 3.21 14.49
CA GLN A 92 16.51 2.38 15.41
C GLN A 92 15.60 1.31 16.00
N GLY A 93 15.91 0.05 15.73
CA GLY A 93 15.28 -1.12 16.34
C GLY A 93 16.11 -1.65 17.53
N LYS A 94 15.70 -2.82 18.03
CA LYS A 94 16.44 -3.55 19.07
C LYS A 94 17.65 -4.28 18.50
N HIS A 95 17.52 -4.80 17.28
CA HIS A 95 18.51 -5.66 16.62
C HIS A 95 19.04 -5.02 15.33
N PHE A 96 18.23 -4.23 14.63
CA PHE A 96 18.63 -3.62 13.37
C PHE A 96 18.41 -2.12 13.37
N ASP A 97 19.35 -1.38 12.79
CA ASP A 97 19.24 0.04 12.47
C ASP A 97 18.85 0.18 10.99
N LEU A 98 17.58 0.51 10.74
CA LEU A 98 17.05 0.67 9.39
C LEU A 98 17.67 1.86 8.66
N LEU A 99 18.07 2.93 9.38
CA LEU A 99 18.71 4.07 8.74
C LEU A 99 20.09 3.70 8.20
N ALA A 100 20.88 2.97 8.97
CA ALA A 100 22.19 2.48 8.53
C ALA A 100 22.07 1.54 7.31
N ILE A 101 21.06 0.62 7.32
CA ILE A 101 20.78 -0.27 6.19
C ILE A 101 20.37 0.56 4.97
N TYR A 102 19.46 1.51 5.12
CA TYR A 102 18.97 2.37 4.04
C TYR A 102 20.09 3.18 3.38
N GLU A 103 20.91 3.87 4.16
CA GLU A 103 22.01 4.70 3.62
C GLU A 103 23.05 3.85 2.89
N ARG A 104 23.37 2.66 3.41
CA ARG A 104 24.27 1.72 2.72
C ARG A 104 23.67 1.25 1.39
N LEU A 105 22.41 0.84 1.35
CA LEU A 105 21.75 0.39 0.13
C LEU A 105 21.59 1.53 -0.88
N LYS A 106 21.28 2.74 -0.38
CA LYS A 106 21.22 3.95 -1.21
C LYS A 106 22.54 4.20 -1.92
N GLY A 107 23.66 4.15 -1.20
CA GLY A 107 24.98 4.36 -1.77
C GLY A 107 25.39 3.33 -2.82
N LEU A 108 24.91 2.07 -2.68
CA LEU A 108 25.27 0.97 -3.58
C LEU A 108 24.38 0.88 -4.83
N TYR A 109 23.07 1.17 -4.71
CA TYR A 109 22.10 0.78 -5.74
C TYR A 109 21.22 1.93 -6.25
N PHE A 110 21.23 3.09 -5.62
CA PHE A 110 20.31 4.19 -5.95
C PHE A 110 21.05 5.48 -6.28
N ALA A 111 20.38 6.37 -7.00
CA ALA A 111 20.93 7.68 -7.31
C ALA A 111 21.10 8.51 -6.01
N LYS A 112 22.11 9.39 -5.99
CA LYS A 112 22.46 10.21 -4.81
C LYS A 112 21.31 11.09 -4.33
N ASP A 113 20.44 11.53 -5.23
CA ASP A 113 19.26 12.36 -4.97
C ASP A 113 18.04 11.58 -4.49
N TYR A 114 18.12 10.23 -4.46
CA TYR A 114 17.04 9.41 -3.89
C TYR A 114 16.84 9.76 -2.41
N GLN A 115 15.61 10.14 -2.04
CA GLN A 115 15.26 10.52 -0.68
C GLN A 115 13.98 9.81 -0.23
N ALA A 116 14.05 9.13 0.91
CA ALA A 116 12.91 8.59 1.61
C ALA A 116 13.19 8.56 3.12
N SER A 117 12.18 8.77 3.93
CA SER A 117 12.27 8.46 5.37
C SER A 117 11.99 6.98 5.60
N ILE A 118 12.66 6.39 6.59
CA ILE A 118 12.51 4.97 6.92
C ILE A 118 12.35 4.75 8.41
N GLY A 119 11.57 3.74 8.78
CA GLY A 119 11.47 3.28 10.17
C GLY A 119 10.56 2.09 10.34
N TRP A 120 10.51 1.63 11.57
CA TRP A 120 9.71 0.49 11.97
C TRP A 120 8.21 0.83 12.01
N SER A 121 7.34 -0.09 11.64
CA SER A 121 5.91 0.07 11.83
C SER A 121 5.53 -0.25 13.28
N GLU A 122 4.70 0.58 13.89
CA GLU A 122 4.18 0.37 15.25
C GLU A 122 3.12 -0.74 15.35
N LYS A 123 2.69 -1.31 14.24
CA LYS A 123 1.59 -2.28 14.22
C LYS A 123 2.05 -3.64 14.76
N GLU A 124 1.77 -3.88 16.03
CA GLU A 124 1.68 -5.24 16.55
C GLU A 124 0.65 -6.04 15.73
N HIS A 125 1.05 -7.17 15.18
CA HIS A 125 0.14 -8.11 14.54
C HIS A 125 -0.75 -8.79 15.60
N ARG A 126 -1.90 -8.14 15.92
CA ARG A 126 -2.95 -8.72 16.76
C ARG A 126 -3.85 -9.60 15.90
N GLY A 127 -3.50 -10.85 15.64
CA GLY A 127 -4.38 -11.73 14.86
C GLY A 127 -3.72 -13.01 14.37
N LYS A 128 -4.51 -13.85 13.67
CA LYS A 128 -4.00 -15.03 12.97
C LYS A 128 -3.25 -14.60 11.73
N PHE A 129 -1.97 -14.94 11.59
CA PHE A 129 -1.19 -14.69 10.40
C PHE A 129 -1.76 -15.49 9.23
N ARG A 130 -2.45 -14.85 8.32
CA ARG A 130 -2.75 -15.40 6.98
C ARG A 130 -1.73 -14.90 5.96
N PHE A 131 -1.33 -13.65 6.09
CA PHE A 131 -0.32 -12.98 5.27
C PHE A 131 0.49 -12.04 6.15
N ILE A 132 1.77 -11.87 5.85
CA ILE A 132 2.63 -10.87 6.46
C ILE A 132 3.02 -9.88 5.38
N THR A 133 2.77 -8.61 5.63
CA THR A 133 3.36 -7.52 4.85
C THR A 133 4.64 -7.10 5.55
N PHE A 134 5.79 -7.33 4.94
CA PHE A 134 7.10 -7.07 5.54
C PHE A 134 7.51 -5.62 5.48
N GLY A 135 7.08 -4.90 4.43
CA GLY A 135 7.32 -3.48 4.25
C GLY A 135 6.20 -2.81 3.48
N THR A 136 6.23 -1.50 3.47
CA THR A 136 5.35 -0.65 2.64
C THR A 136 6.08 0.62 2.26
N PHE A 137 5.90 1.09 1.02
CA PHE A 137 6.34 2.39 0.55
C PHE A 137 5.16 3.33 0.32
N ASP A 138 5.08 4.41 1.11
CA ASP A 138 4.16 5.51 0.83
C ASP A 138 4.80 6.47 -0.18
N ARG A 139 4.40 6.34 -1.44
CA ARG A 139 4.93 7.17 -2.54
C ARG A 139 4.65 8.66 -2.35
N GLN A 140 3.56 9.01 -1.70
CA GLN A 140 3.16 10.41 -1.53
C GLN A 140 4.02 11.12 -0.50
N ARG A 141 4.43 10.39 0.55
CA ARG A 141 5.28 10.89 1.64
C ARG A 141 6.74 10.53 1.48
N SER A 142 7.09 9.75 0.45
CA SER A 142 8.42 9.14 0.31
C SER A 142 8.85 8.46 1.61
N GLN A 143 7.98 7.59 2.14
CA GLN A 143 8.18 6.98 3.44
C GLN A 143 8.15 5.45 3.35
N ILE A 144 9.20 4.82 3.88
CA ILE A 144 9.35 3.37 3.99
C ILE A 144 9.01 2.96 5.42
N ARG A 145 8.13 1.97 5.56
CA ARG A 145 7.82 1.35 6.86
C ARG A 145 8.11 -0.13 6.80
N ILE A 146 8.99 -0.59 7.65
CA ILE A 146 9.35 -2.01 7.78
C ILE A 146 8.61 -2.61 8.96
N ASN A 147 8.10 -3.81 8.80
CA ASN A 147 7.34 -4.49 9.84
C ASN A 147 8.24 -4.80 11.04
N SER A 148 7.85 -4.34 12.23
CA SER A 148 8.60 -4.56 13.47
C SER A 148 8.78 -6.03 13.85
N LEU A 149 8.03 -6.96 13.27
CA LEU A 149 8.30 -8.39 13.39
C LEU A 149 9.69 -8.80 12.87
N LEU A 150 10.27 -8.01 11.95
CA LEU A 150 11.60 -8.27 11.41
C LEU A 150 12.73 -7.80 12.31
N ASP A 151 12.44 -7.03 13.36
CA ASP A 151 13.43 -6.59 14.35
C ASP A 151 13.68 -7.70 15.40
N ASP A 152 14.23 -8.80 14.94
CA ASP A 152 14.42 -10.02 15.72
C ASP A 152 15.79 -10.65 15.38
N PRO A 153 16.58 -11.10 16.38
CA PRO A 153 17.94 -11.61 16.17
C PRO A 153 18.00 -12.88 15.31
N GLU A 154 16.91 -13.62 15.20
CA GLU A 154 16.84 -14.82 14.36
C GLU A 154 16.43 -14.49 12.90
N VAL A 155 16.04 -13.25 12.60
CA VAL A 155 15.78 -12.80 11.23
C VAL A 155 17.11 -12.48 10.57
N PRO A 156 17.45 -13.10 9.42
CA PRO A 156 18.73 -12.84 8.76
C PRO A 156 18.83 -11.39 8.29
N LEU A 157 19.98 -10.75 8.50
CA LEU A 157 20.22 -9.38 8.07
C LEU A 157 19.96 -9.21 6.55
N HIS A 158 20.41 -10.15 5.72
CA HIS A 158 20.19 -10.09 4.27
C HIS A 158 18.70 -10.06 3.89
N PHE A 159 17.82 -10.64 4.73
CA PHE A 159 16.38 -10.57 4.48
C PHE A 159 15.82 -9.17 4.82
N VAL A 160 16.24 -8.58 5.94
CA VAL A 160 15.85 -7.19 6.28
C VAL A 160 16.34 -6.23 5.19
N GLU A 161 17.58 -6.37 4.74
CA GLU A 161 18.16 -5.59 3.64
C GLU A 161 17.38 -5.76 2.34
N PHE A 162 17.01 -6.99 2.00
CA PHE A 162 16.19 -7.27 0.83
C PHE A 162 14.82 -6.56 0.90
N ILE A 163 14.14 -6.57 2.05
CA ILE A 163 12.86 -5.88 2.22
C ILE A 163 13.05 -4.36 2.11
N VAL A 164 14.08 -3.79 2.73
CA VAL A 164 14.39 -2.35 2.60
C VAL A 164 14.65 -2.01 1.13
N TYR A 165 15.49 -2.79 0.44
CA TYR A 165 15.77 -2.62 -0.98
C TYR A 165 14.51 -2.68 -1.85
N HIS A 166 13.62 -3.67 -1.59
CA HIS A 166 12.33 -3.82 -2.27
C HIS A 166 11.46 -2.57 -2.14
N GLU A 167 11.34 -2.04 -0.92
CA GLU A 167 10.55 -0.82 -0.69
C GLU A 167 11.21 0.43 -1.34
N MET A 168 12.53 0.51 -1.37
CA MET A 168 13.25 1.56 -2.09
C MET A 168 12.99 1.51 -3.59
N LEU A 169 12.89 0.32 -4.20
CA LEU A 169 12.54 0.16 -5.61
C LEU A 169 11.16 0.73 -5.95
N HIS A 170 10.20 0.68 -5.03
CA HIS A 170 8.90 1.34 -5.21
C HIS A 170 9.02 2.85 -5.36
N GLY A 171 10.07 3.48 -4.81
CA GLY A 171 10.35 4.90 -4.98
C GLY A 171 10.89 5.25 -6.37
N THR A 172 11.62 4.35 -7.03
CA THR A 172 12.30 4.59 -8.31
C THR A 172 11.57 4.01 -9.51
N CYS A 173 10.87 2.87 -9.34
CA CYS A 173 10.16 2.23 -10.43
C CYS A 173 8.74 2.79 -10.58
N ALA A 174 8.41 3.25 -11.78
CA ALA A 174 7.06 3.71 -12.08
C ALA A 174 6.06 2.55 -12.08
N SER A 175 4.91 2.76 -11.44
CA SER A 175 3.78 1.84 -11.60
C SER A 175 3.14 2.02 -12.97
N LYS A 176 2.70 0.91 -13.59
CA LYS A 176 2.01 0.90 -14.88
C LYS A 176 0.56 0.44 -14.69
N PHE A 177 -0.34 0.95 -15.53
CA PHE A 177 -1.71 0.45 -15.58
C PHE A 177 -1.85 -0.54 -16.73
N ASP A 178 -2.44 -1.70 -16.45
CA ASP A 178 -2.78 -2.64 -17.50
C ASP A 178 -4.04 -2.18 -18.28
N SER A 179 -4.35 -2.88 -19.38
CA SER A 179 -5.53 -2.59 -20.22
C SER A 179 -6.86 -2.69 -19.46
N ALA A 180 -6.89 -3.36 -18.31
CA ALA A 180 -8.04 -3.43 -17.41
C ALA A 180 -8.04 -2.31 -16.35
N GLY A 181 -7.13 -1.33 -16.43
CA GLY A 181 -6.99 -0.23 -15.48
C GLY A 181 -6.49 -0.67 -14.11
N ARG A 182 -5.87 -1.86 -13.96
CA ARG A 182 -5.26 -2.30 -12.69
C ARG A 182 -3.85 -1.75 -12.59
N CYS A 183 -3.53 -1.15 -11.43
CA CYS A 183 -2.18 -0.68 -11.16
C CYS A 183 -1.24 -1.86 -10.92
N ARG A 184 -0.18 -1.96 -11.72
CA ARG A 184 0.91 -2.90 -11.54
C ARG A 184 2.11 -2.16 -10.98
N VAL A 185 2.36 -2.32 -9.70
CA VAL A 185 3.51 -1.71 -9.02
C VAL A 185 4.79 -2.53 -9.24
N HIS A 186 4.69 -3.86 -9.30
CA HIS A 186 5.81 -4.75 -9.63
C HIS A 186 5.87 -5.00 -11.15
N THR A 187 6.43 -4.05 -11.89
CA THR A 187 6.61 -4.12 -13.34
C THR A 187 7.74 -5.08 -13.72
N ALA A 188 7.98 -5.32 -15.02
CA ALA A 188 9.11 -6.13 -15.49
C ALA A 188 10.45 -5.50 -15.05
N GLU A 189 10.59 -4.18 -15.16
CA GLU A 189 11.74 -3.42 -14.70
C GLU A 189 11.96 -3.59 -13.19
N PHE A 190 10.90 -3.45 -12.38
CA PHE A 190 10.95 -3.68 -10.94
C PHE A 190 11.52 -5.08 -10.62
N ARG A 191 10.94 -6.12 -11.23
CA ARG A 191 11.36 -7.51 -11.00
C ARG A 191 12.78 -7.79 -11.45
N GLN A 192 13.23 -7.13 -12.52
CA GLN A 192 14.61 -7.25 -12.97
C GLN A 192 15.58 -6.68 -11.94
N LYS A 193 15.31 -5.46 -11.44
CA LYS A 193 16.12 -4.82 -10.38
C LYS A 193 16.05 -5.62 -9.07
N GLU A 194 14.88 -6.08 -8.68
CA GLU A 194 14.70 -6.91 -7.48
C GLU A 194 15.55 -8.19 -7.52
N ARG A 195 15.56 -8.89 -8.67
CA ARG A 195 16.38 -10.10 -8.86
C ARG A 195 17.89 -9.83 -8.91
N ALA A 196 18.29 -8.62 -9.21
CA ALA A 196 19.70 -8.21 -9.21
C ALA A 196 20.25 -7.98 -7.80
N PHE A 197 19.43 -8.03 -6.76
CA PHE A 197 19.90 -7.98 -5.38
C PHE A 197 20.78 -9.21 -5.07
N PRO A 198 21.98 -9.06 -4.51
CA PRO A 198 22.95 -10.15 -4.36
C PRO A 198 22.42 -11.37 -3.61
N HIS A 199 21.61 -11.15 -2.55
CA HIS A 199 21.01 -12.19 -1.73
C HIS A 199 19.54 -12.46 -2.05
N PHE A 200 19.13 -12.23 -3.31
CA PHE A 200 17.73 -12.42 -3.73
C PHE A 200 17.23 -13.84 -3.49
N ALA A 201 18.04 -14.85 -3.87
CA ALA A 201 17.64 -16.26 -3.76
C ALA A 201 17.46 -16.67 -2.29
N GLU A 202 18.43 -16.31 -1.43
CA GLU A 202 18.40 -16.59 0.01
C GLU A 202 17.23 -15.89 0.70
N ALA A 203 16.99 -14.61 0.35
CA ALA A 203 15.88 -13.84 0.88
C ALA A 203 14.53 -14.46 0.49
N LYS A 204 14.38 -14.90 -0.76
CA LYS A 204 13.16 -15.56 -1.24
C LYS A 204 12.95 -16.95 -0.61
N GLU A 205 14.02 -17.67 -0.30
CA GLU A 205 13.92 -18.94 0.40
C GLU A 205 13.49 -18.74 1.86
N TRP A 206 14.08 -17.76 2.54
CA TRP A 206 13.68 -17.42 3.90
C TRP A 206 12.22 -16.95 3.96
N GLU A 207 11.77 -16.14 2.99
CA GLU A 207 10.38 -15.67 2.88
C GLU A 207 9.37 -16.82 2.87
N LYS A 208 9.65 -17.92 2.19
CA LYS A 208 8.76 -19.10 2.16
C LYS A 208 8.53 -19.73 3.54
N GLY A 209 9.55 -19.71 4.39
CA GLY A 209 9.50 -20.26 5.76
C GLY A 209 8.96 -19.31 6.83
N CYS A 210 8.99 -18.02 6.57
CA CYS A 210 8.78 -16.96 7.59
C CYS A 210 7.41 -17.02 8.29
N LEU A 211 6.33 -17.41 7.60
CA LEU A 211 5.02 -17.57 8.23
C LEU A 211 5.01 -18.64 9.32
N LYS A 212 5.70 -19.77 9.10
CA LYS A 212 5.84 -20.84 10.10
C LYS A 212 6.68 -20.36 11.27
N PHE A 213 7.78 -19.66 10.99
CA PHE A 213 8.68 -19.07 11.96
C PHE A 213 7.93 -18.13 12.92
N PHE A 214 7.21 -17.12 12.42
CA PHE A 214 6.48 -16.18 13.26
C PHE A 214 5.27 -16.78 13.98
N LYS A 215 4.60 -17.80 13.41
CA LYS A 215 3.52 -18.53 14.09
C LYS A 215 4.03 -19.29 15.30
N LYS A 216 5.17 -20.00 15.18
CA LYS A 216 5.78 -20.76 16.26
C LYS A 216 6.13 -19.85 17.45
N ARG A 217 6.73 -18.69 17.19
CA ARG A 217 7.10 -17.72 18.26
C ARG A 217 5.91 -17.10 18.97
N LYS A 218 4.78 -16.92 18.29
CA LYS A 218 3.57 -16.41 18.93
C LYS A 218 2.93 -17.43 19.88
N SER A 219 3.13 -18.71 19.64
CA SER A 219 2.65 -19.80 20.53
C SER A 219 3.53 -20.03 21.74
N SER A 220 4.75 -19.45 21.76
CA SER A 220 5.74 -19.62 22.82
C SER A 220 5.84 -18.40 23.75
N ARG A 221 5.00 -17.38 23.54
CA ARG A 221 4.81 -16.20 24.39
C ARG A 221 3.43 -16.18 25.00
#